data_c36ab98fd74f6c2dd29879d010a4b3dc
#
_entry.id   c36ab98fd74f6c2dd29879d010a4b3dc
#
_cell.length_a   1.000
_cell.length_b   1.000
_cell.length_c   1.000
_cell.angle_alpha   90.00
_cell.angle_beta   90.00
_cell.angle_gamma   90.00
#
_symmetry.space_group_name_H-M   'P 1'
#
loop_
_entity.id
_entity.type
_entity.pdbx_description
1 polymer ?
#
loop_
_entity_poly.entity_id
_entity_poly.type
_entity_poly.pdbx_seq_one_letter_code
_entity_poly.pdbx_strand_id
1 'polypeptide(L)'
;MTVIDLVRQFAEDARTGVLVTDTDFSAAGPKILYANPAIGPLTGHSHTSLIGRSPKALQGKATSPFTRKAMGEALRAGRGFHTCLTNYRADGEAYLCEIDIRPLRNDEGEVEAFIAFERAVERRRVRARPGKNTRYRPVDPATEDEAVNEFSDFRPFQSPLD
;
A
#
# COMPACT_ATOMS: atom_id res chain seq x y z
N MET A 1 -5.80 -1.39 -23.63
CA MET A 1 -4.87 -1.39 -22.50
C MET A 1 -5.67 -1.29 -21.21
N THR A 2 -5.45 -2.21 -20.27
CA THR A 2 -6.16 -2.23 -18.99
C THR A 2 -5.47 -1.29 -17.98
N VAL A 3 -6.17 -0.97 -16.90
CA VAL A 3 -5.59 -0.21 -15.78
C VAL A 3 -4.36 -0.93 -15.21
N ILE A 4 -4.39 -2.26 -15.17
CA ILE A 4 -3.25 -3.07 -14.71
C ILE A 4 -2.06 -2.93 -15.64
N ASP A 5 -2.28 -2.90 -16.95
CA ASP A 5 -1.20 -2.70 -17.92
C ASP A 5 -0.53 -1.33 -17.73
N LEU A 6 -1.33 -0.29 -17.46
CA LEU A 6 -0.81 1.05 -17.17
C LEU A 6 0.01 1.08 -15.88
N VAL A 7 -0.50 0.47 -14.81
CA VAL A 7 0.23 0.39 -13.54
C VAL A 7 1.55 -0.37 -13.72
N ARG A 8 1.53 -1.49 -14.44
CA ARG A 8 2.74 -2.28 -14.70
C ARG A 8 3.84 -1.47 -15.37
N GLN A 9 3.49 -0.56 -16.28
CA GLN A 9 4.47 0.25 -17.00
C GLN A 9 5.34 1.11 -16.07
N PHE A 10 4.78 1.63 -14.98
CA PHE A 10 5.55 2.47 -14.06
C PHE A 10 5.97 1.77 -12.77
N ALA A 11 5.36 0.65 -12.43
CA ALA A 11 5.57 0.00 -11.14
C ALA A 11 6.43 -1.26 -11.19
N GLU A 12 6.59 -1.90 -12.35
CA GLU A 12 7.24 -3.21 -12.46
C GLU A 12 8.67 -3.21 -11.91
N ASP A 13 9.44 -2.17 -12.19
CA ASP A 13 10.84 -2.08 -11.79
C ASP A 13 11.06 -1.23 -10.53
N ALA A 14 9.98 -0.78 -9.89
CA ALA A 14 10.09 0.06 -8.69
C ALA A 14 10.53 -0.75 -7.47
N ARG A 15 11.20 -0.07 -6.55
CA ARG A 15 11.57 -0.63 -5.24
C ARG A 15 10.45 -0.51 -4.23
N THR A 16 9.55 0.46 -4.42
CA THR A 16 8.31 0.58 -3.66
C THR A 16 7.35 -0.53 -4.05
N GLY A 17 6.75 -1.19 -3.07
CA GLY A 17 5.72 -2.19 -3.31
C GLY A 17 4.46 -1.55 -3.88
N VAL A 18 3.89 -2.15 -4.90
CA VAL A 18 2.64 -1.68 -5.51
C VAL A 18 1.68 -2.85 -5.66
N LEU A 19 0.48 -2.68 -5.10
CA LEU A 19 -0.65 -3.59 -5.27
C LEU A 19 -1.78 -2.88 -5.98
N VAL A 20 -2.52 -3.60 -6.82
CA VAL A 20 -3.83 -3.16 -7.32
C VAL A 20 -4.86 -4.18 -6.87
N THR A 21 -5.97 -3.70 -6.31
CA THR A 21 -7.07 -4.56 -5.87
C THR A 21 -8.35 -4.21 -6.60
N ASP A 22 -9.30 -5.16 -6.58
CA ASP A 22 -10.67 -4.88 -7.01
C ASP A 22 -11.43 -4.10 -5.94
N THR A 23 -12.73 -3.93 -6.15
CA THR A 23 -13.64 -3.21 -5.25
C THR A 23 -14.60 -4.13 -4.52
N ASP A 24 -14.27 -5.40 -4.39
CA ASP A 24 -15.06 -6.36 -3.63
C ASP A 24 -14.82 -6.22 -2.14
N PHE A 25 -15.75 -5.59 -1.44
CA PHE A 25 -15.67 -5.39 0.01
C PHE A 25 -16.46 -6.45 0.80
N SER A 26 -16.79 -7.58 0.19
CA SER A 26 -17.31 -8.74 0.91
C SER A 26 -16.25 -9.34 1.83
N ALA A 27 -16.63 -10.31 2.65
CA ALA A 27 -15.71 -10.95 3.59
C ALA A 27 -14.47 -11.57 2.91
N ALA A 28 -14.61 -12.01 1.65
CA ALA A 28 -13.54 -12.64 0.89
C ALA A 28 -12.61 -11.64 0.18
N GLY A 29 -13.02 -10.39 0.00
CA GLY A 29 -12.29 -9.37 -0.73
C GLY A 29 -11.75 -8.25 0.16
N PRO A 30 -11.18 -7.19 -0.44
CA PRO A 30 -10.88 -7.10 -1.87
C PRO A 30 -9.82 -8.09 -2.30
N LYS A 31 -9.74 -8.36 -3.60
CA LYS A 31 -8.76 -9.31 -4.16
C LYS A 31 -7.65 -8.56 -4.88
N ILE A 32 -6.43 -9.04 -4.72
CA ILE A 32 -5.25 -8.51 -5.41
C ILE A 32 -5.31 -8.92 -6.88
N LEU A 33 -5.28 -7.93 -7.76
CA LEU A 33 -5.27 -8.10 -9.22
C LEU A 33 -3.87 -7.99 -9.81
N TYR A 34 -2.99 -7.21 -9.15
CA TYR A 34 -1.61 -7.01 -9.55
C TYR A 34 -0.75 -6.77 -8.32
N ALA A 35 0.46 -7.31 -8.35
CA ALA A 35 1.51 -7.04 -7.37
C ALA A 35 2.83 -6.90 -8.15
N ASN A 36 3.57 -5.82 -7.90
CA ASN A 36 4.87 -5.68 -8.55
C ASN A 36 5.92 -6.58 -7.85
N PRO A 37 7.07 -6.84 -8.50
CA PRO A 37 8.10 -7.70 -7.91
C PRO A 37 8.60 -7.24 -6.53
N ALA A 38 8.60 -5.93 -6.23
CA ALA A 38 9.02 -5.40 -4.94
C ALA A 38 8.18 -5.92 -3.76
N ILE A 39 6.94 -6.35 -4.00
CA ILE A 39 6.08 -6.98 -3.00
C ILE A 39 6.70 -8.28 -2.46
N GLY A 40 7.48 -8.98 -3.27
CA GLY A 40 8.16 -10.22 -2.85
C GLY A 40 9.08 -10.01 -1.65
N PRO A 41 10.17 -9.24 -1.79
CA PRO A 41 11.07 -8.95 -0.68
C PRO A 41 10.37 -8.27 0.51
N LEU A 42 9.38 -7.43 0.25
CA LEU A 42 8.64 -6.72 1.30
C LEU A 42 7.84 -7.68 2.18
N THR A 43 7.14 -8.63 1.59
CA THR A 43 6.19 -9.50 2.31
C THR A 43 6.73 -10.90 2.59
N GLY A 44 7.79 -11.30 1.90
CA GLY A 44 8.30 -12.68 1.95
C GLY A 44 7.47 -13.68 1.16
N HIS A 45 6.36 -13.23 0.56
CA HIS A 45 5.57 -14.04 -0.37
C HIS A 45 6.03 -13.75 -1.79
N SER A 46 6.02 -14.76 -2.67
CA SER A 46 6.14 -14.50 -4.10
C SER A 46 5.02 -13.52 -4.50
N HIS A 47 5.36 -12.43 -5.20
CA HIS A 47 4.35 -11.44 -5.60
C HIS A 47 3.23 -12.06 -6.44
N THR A 48 3.56 -13.03 -7.28
CA THR A 48 2.56 -13.72 -8.11
C THR A 48 1.63 -14.61 -7.29
N SER A 49 2.09 -15.16 -6.17
CA SER A 49 1.27 -16.01 -5.29
C SER A 49 0.16 -15.24 -4.58
N LEU A 50 0.28 -13.92 -4.50
CA LEU A 50 -0.71 -13.06 -3.83
C LEU A 50 -1.88 -12.71 -4.75
N ILE A 51 -1.73 -12.88 -6.06
CA ILE A 51 -2.81 -12.61 -7.02
C ILE A 51 -4.04 -13.47 -6.69
N GLY A 52 -5.19 -12.83 -6.62
CA GLY A 52 -6.46 -13.49 -6.26
C GLY A 52 -6.72 -13.61 -4.77
N ARG A 53 -5.71 -13.32 -3.93
CA ARG A 53 -5.87 -13.30 -2.47
C ARG A 53 -6.23 -11.91 -1.99
N SER A 54 -6.78 -11.82 -0.79
CA SER A 54 -7.03 -10.52 -0.15
C SER A 54 -5.75 -10.02 0.55
N PRO A 55 -5.47 -8.70 0.52
CA PRO A 55 -4.40 -8.11 1.33
C PRO A 55 -4.55 -8.36 2.84
N LYS A 56 -5.73 -8.74 3.30
CA LYS A 56 -5.98 -9.17 4.68
C LYS A 56 -5.09 -10.34 5.10
N ALA A 57 -4.62 -11.14 4.12
CA ALA A 57 -3.69 -12.23 4.39
C ALA A 57 -2.34 -11.76 4.94
N LEU A 58 -1.99 -10.49 4.75
CA LEU A 58 -0.75 -9.88 5.28
C LEU A 58 -0.92 -9.34 6.70
N GLN A 59 -2.15 -9.23 7.17
CA GLN A 59 -2.48 -8.73 8.50
C GLN A 59 -2.46 -9.87 9.52
N GLY A 60 -2.40 -9.51 10.80
CA GLY A 60 -2.40 -10.51 11.85
C GLY A 60 -2.70 -9.94 13.23
N LYS A 61 -2.26 -10.66 14.27
CA LYS A 61 -2.62 -10.40 15.66
C LYS A 61 -2.36 -8.96 16.11
N ALA A 62 -1.24 -8.38 15.72
CA ALA A 62 -0.86 -7.03 16.15
C ALA A 62 -1.37 -5.93 15.21
N THR A 63 -2.08 -6.26 14.13
CA THR A 63 -2.69 -5.27 13.26
C THR A 63 -3.87 -4.62 13.98
N SER A 64 -3.86 -3.30 14.13
CA SER A 64 -4.88 -2.57 14.87
C SER A 64 -6.27 -2.78 14.27
N PRO A 65 -7.25 -3.30 15.05
CA PRO A 65 -8.64 -3.39 14.59
C PRO A 65 -9.26 -2.03 14.27
N PHE A 66 -8.87 -1.00 15.02
CA PHE A 66 -9.31 0.37 14.79
C PHE A 66 -8.86 0.85 13.41
N THR A 67 -7.60 0.66 13.07
CA THR A 67 -7.04 1.04 11.77
C THR A 67 -7.71 0.27 10.63
N ARG A 68 -7.92 -1.03 10.81
CA ARG A 68 -8.61 -1.85 9.80
C ARG A 68 -10.02 -1.36 9.52
N LYS A 69 -10.75 -1.01 10.57
CA LYS A 69 -12.11 -0.49 10.45
C LYS A 69 -12.14 0.85 9.72
N ALA A 70 -11.27 1.77 10.12
CA ALA A 70 -11.17 3.09 9.50
C ALA A 70 -10.80 2.99 8.01
N MET A 71 -9.87 2.11 7.67
CA MET A 71 -9.47 1.83 6.29
C MET A 71 -10.67 1.31 5.48
N GLY A 72 -11.37 0.31 5.99
CA GLY A 72 -12.53 -0.26 5.31
C GLY A 72 -13.63 0.78 5.04
N GLU A 73 -13.89 1.65 6.01
CA GLU A 73 -14.87 2.74 5.86
C GLU A 73 -14.46 3.72 4.77
N ALA A 74 -13.18 4.12 4.75
CA ALA A 74 -12.66 5.04 3.74
C ALA A 74 -12.78 4.45 2.32
N LEU A 75 -12.36 3.21 2.14
CA LEU A 75 -12.36 2.56 0.84
C LEU A 75 -13.79 2.33 0.32
N ARG A 76 -14.71 1.92 1.18
CA ARG A 76 -16.13 1.77 0.82
C ARG A 76 -16.75 3.09 0.38
N ALA A 77 -16.26 4.20 0.95
CA ALA A 77 -16.71 5.54 0.56
C ALA A 77 -15.99 6.08 -0.70
N GLY A 78 -15.11 5.28 -1.32
CA GLY A 78 -14.36 5.69 -2.50
C GLY A 78 -13.23 6.67 -2.19
N ARG A 79 -12.76 6.72 -0.94
CA ARG A 79 -11.67 7.61 -0.50
C ARG A 79 -10.37 6.85 -0.35
N GLY A 80 -9.25 7.56 -0.50
CA GLY A 80 -7.93 7.04 -0.17
C GLY A 80 -7.71 6.90 1.33
N PHE A 81 -6.64 6.20 1.70
CA PHE A 81 -6.25 6.00 3.09
C PHE A 81 -4.74 5.83 3.18
N HIS A 82 -4.09 6.61 4.05
CA HIS A 82 -2.65 6.60 4.24
C HIS A 82 -2.35 6.32 5.71
N THR A 83 -1.69 5.20 6.00
CA THR A 83 -1.43 4.77 7.37
C THR A 83 -0.14 3.97 7.48
N CYS A 84 0.33 3.81 8.72
CA CYS A 84 1.31 2.78 9.06
C CYS A 84 0.62 1.73 9.92
N LEU A 85 0.81 0.45 9.59
CA LEU A 85 0.24 -0.64 10.34
C LEU A 85 1.19 -1.82 10.41
N THR A 86 0.92 -2.74 11.34
CA THR A 86 1.69 -3.96 11.44
C THR A 86 1.17 -4.98 10.44
N ASN A 87 2.06 -5.43 9.57
CA ASN A 87 1.87 -6.57 8.68
C ASN A 87 2.80 -7.72 9.11
N TYR A 88 2.60 -8.86 8.51
CA TYR A 88 3.39 -10.07 8.78
C TYR A 88 3.96 -10.63 7.49
N ARG A 89 5.25 -10.95 7.51
CA ARG A 89 5.91 -11.64 6.40
C ARG A 89 5.47 -13.11 6.34
N ALA A 90 5.79 -13.78 5.26
CA ALA A 90 5.44 -15.20 5.08
C ALA A 90 6.01 -16.11 6.19
N ASP A 91 7.16 -15.74 6.77
CA ASP A 91 7.79 -16.49 7.87
C ASP A 91 7.21 -16.17 9.25
N GLY A 92 6.22 -15.28 9.32
CA GLY A 92 5.58 -14.86 10.57
C GLY A 92 6.21 -13.65 11.23
N GLU A 93 7.30 -13.08 10.67
CA GLU A 93 7.92 -11.87 11.21
C GLU A 93 7.00 -10.66 11.02
N ALA A 94 6.72 -9.96 12.12
CA ALA A 94 5.97 -8.71 12.09
C ALA A 94 6.86 -7.56 11.60
N TYR A 95 6.30 -6.66 10.81
CA TYR A 95 6.99 -5.44 10.39
C TYR A 95 6.00 -4.28 10.27
N LEU A 96 6.51 -3.06 10.39
CA LEU A 96 5.71 -1.87 10.17
C LEU A 96 5.69 -1.57 8.67
N CYS A 97 4.49 -1.40 8.14
CA CYS A 97 4.27 -1.11 6.73
C CYS A 97 3.55 0.23 6.60
N GLU A 98 4.13 1.15 5.85
CA GLU A 98 3.43 2.36 5.43
C GLU A 98 2.67 2.04 4.15
N ILE A 99 1.37 2.28 4.17
CA ILE A 99 0.45 1.99 3.06
C ILE A 99 -0.26 3.27 2.68
N ASP A 100 -0.20 3.60 1.40
CA ASP A 100 -0.95 4.73 0.82
C ASP A 100 -1.85 4.19 -0.27
N ILE A 101 -3.14 4.13 0.00
CA ILE A 101 -4.15 3.55 -0.89
C ILE A 101 -4.91 4.68 -1.59
N ARG A 102 -5.07 4.56 -2.90
CA ARG A 102 -5.77 5.54 -3.72
C ARG A 102 -6.81 4.86 -4.60
N PRO A 103 -8.00 5.44 -4.75
CA PRO A 103 -8.96 4.95 -5.72
C PRO A 103 -8.49 5.25 -7.16
N LEU A 104 -8.72 4.29 -8.03
CA LEU A 104 -8.56 4.45 -9.47
C LEU A 104 -9.94 4.54 -10.09
N ARG A 105 -10.21 5.65 -10.76
CA ARG A 105 -11.53 5.94 -11.32
C ARG A 105 -11.52 5.79 -12.82
N ASN A 106 -12.65 5.33 -13.38
CA ASN A 106 -12.87 5.32 -14.82
C ASN A 106 -13.28 6.72 -15.31
N ASP A 107 -13.50 6.83 -16.62
CA ASP A 107 -13.87 8.11 -17.26
C ASP A 107 -15.21 8.66 -16.74
N GLU A 108 -16.04 7.81 -16.16
CA GLU A 108 -17.35 8.18 -15.60
C GLU A 108 -17.25 8.58 -14.12
N GLY A 109 -16.04 8.57 -13.56
CA GLY A 109 -15.77 8.92 -12.16
C GLY A 109 -16.04 7.80 -11.16
N GLU A 110 -16.37 6.61 -11.63
CA GLU A 110 -16.61 5.45 -10.78
C GLU A 110 -15.29 4.79 -10.37
N VAL A 111 -15.21 4.34 -9.11
CA VAL A 111 -14.03 3.61 -8.64
C VAL A 111 -14.06 2.20 -9.23
N GLU A 112 -13.06 1.87 -10.04
CA GLU A 112 -12.92 0.54 -10.65
C GLU A 112 -11.88 -0.33 -9.99
N ALA A 113 -10.94 0.27 -9.23
CA ALA A 113 -9.88 -0.43 -8.54
C ALA A 113 -9.26 0.47 -7.48
N PHE A 114 -8.41 -0.09 -6.64
CA PHE A 114 -7.55 0.68 -5.73
C PHE A 114 -6.10 0.34 -6.01
N ILE A 115 -5.23 1.35 -5.98
CA ILE A 115 -3.78 1.16 -5.99
C ILE A 115 -3.25 1.43 -4.59
N ALA A 116 -2.37 0.54 -4.10
CA ALA A 116 -1.71 0.69 -2.81
C ALA A 116 -0.20 0.75 -3.02
N PHE A 117 0.41 1.82 -2.52
CA PHE A 117 1.86 1.95 -2.43
C PHE A 117 2.27 1.49 -1.04
N GLU A 118 3.26 0.60 -0.95
CA GLU A 118 3.66 0.00 0.31
C GLU A 118 5.18 -0.03 0.45
N ARG A 119 5.64 0.30 1.65
CA ARG A 119 7.06 0.19 2.00
C ARG A 119 7.21 -0.15 3.48
N ALA A 120 8.26 -0.88 3.81
CA ALA A 120 8.63 -1.09 5.22
C ALA A 120 9.17 0.21 5.80
N VAL A 121 8.77 0.49 7.04
CA VAL A 121 9.24 1.66 7.78
C VAL A 121 9.71 1.24 9.16
N GLU A 122 10.47 2.11 9.81
CA GLU A 122 10.85 1.98 11.19
C GLU A 122 10.54 3.28 11.95
N ARG A 123 10.34 3.16 13.25
CA ARG A 123 10.06 4.33 14.08
C ARG A 123 11.31 5.18 14.21
N ARG A 124 11.16 6.49 14.03
CA ARG A 124 12.25 7.43 14.28
C ARG A 124 12.55 7.50 15.77
N ARG A 125 13.83 7.49 16.12
CA ARG A 125 14.29 7.64 17.50
C ARG A 125 14.38 9.12 17.92
N VAL A 126 14.45 10.04 16.96
CA VAL A 126 14.64 11.47 17.19
C VAL A 126 13.43 12.21 16.61
N ARG A 127 12.93 13.20 17.34
CA ARG A 127 11.85 14.07 16.85
C ARG A 127 12.29 14.74 15.55
N ALA A 128 11.54 14.54 14.51
CA ALA A 128 11.79 15.22 13.26
C ALA A 128 11.17 16.62 13.28
N ARG A 129 11.55 17.42 12.28
CA ARG A 129 11.11 18.81 12.14
C ARG A 129 9.59 18.89 11.92
N PRO A 130 8.92 19.96 12.41
CA PRO A 130 7.50 20.18 12.16
C PRO A 130 7.16 20.12 10.65
N GLY A 131 6.02 19.52 10.32
CA GLY A 131 5.52 19.46 8.95
C GLY A 131 5.97 18.27 8.11
N LYS A 132 6.84 17.39 8.63
CA LYS A 132 7.21 16.13 7.96
C LYS A 132 6.61 14.94 8.71
N ASN A 133 6.45 13.80 8.02
CA ASN A 133 6.15 12.54 8.69
C ASN A 133 7.31 12.24 9.65
N THR A 134 7.06 12.50 10.92
CA THR A 134 8.12 12.56 11.94
C THR A 134 8.23 11.29 12.75
N ARG A 135 7.29 10.36 12.58
CA ARG A 135 7.23 9.13 13.37
C ARG A 135 7.96 7.98 12.73
N TYR A 136 8.01 7.96 11.41
CA TYR A 136 8.51 6.83 10.65
C TYR A 136 9.49 7.28 9.57
N ARG A 137 10.42 6.40 9.24
CA ARG A 137 11.31 6.57 8.09
C ARG A 137 11.31 5.27 7.28
N PRO A 138 11.45 5.33 5.95
CA PRO A 138 11.54 4.11 5.16
C PRO A 138 12.79 3.32 5.51
N VAL A 139 12.66 2.00 5.54
CA VAL A 139 13.80 1.08 5.70
C VAL A 139 14.69 1.17 4.46
N ASP A 140 14.08 1.29 3.27
CA ASP A 140 14.80 1.51 2.01
C ASP A 140 14.66 2.97 1.58
N PRO A 141 15.76 3.78 1.70
CA PRO A 141 15.71 5.21 1.34
C PRO A 141 15.36 5.47 -0.13
N ALA A 142 15.61 4.53 -1.02
CA ALA A 142 15.27 4.69 -2.44
C ALA A 142 13.78 4.88 -2.67
N THR A 143 12.92 4.40 -1.75
CA THR A 143 11.47 4.60 -1.85
C THR A 143 11.05 6.06 -1.64
N GLU A 144 11.83 6.87 -0.95
CA GLU A 144 11.56 8.31 -0.85
C GLU A 144 11.76 9.02 -2.19
N ASP A 145 12.86 8.71 -2.87
CA ASP A 145 13.16 9.30 -4.18
C ASP A 145 12.13 8.86 -5.23
N GLU A 146 11.76 7.58 -5.22
CA GLU A 146 10.72 7.07 -6.11
C GLU A 146 9.39 7.79 -5.91
N ALA A 147 9.00 8.02 -4.66
CA ALA A 147 7.73 8.66 -4.36
C ALA A 147 7.62 10.07 -4.95
N VAL A 148 8.76 10.78 -5.04
CA VAL A 148 8.80 12.15 -5.55
C VAL A 148 9.02 12.18 -7.07
N ASN A 149 9.85 11.28 -7.60
CA ASN A 149 10.32 11.34 -8.98
C ASN A 149 9.58 10.35 -9.89
N GLU A 150 9.55 9.06 -9.52
CA GLU A 150 8.99 8.00 -10.38
C GLU A 150 7.46 7.96 -10.33
N PHE A 151 6.87 8.28 -9.17
CA PHE A 151 5.43 8.29 -8.97
C PHE A 151 4.88 9.70 -8.82
N SER A 152 5.41 10.64 -9.60
CA SER A 152 5.07 12.06 -9.46
C SER A 152 3.58 12.37 -9.59
N ASP A 153 2.84 11.59 -10.38
CA ASP A 153 1.40 11.78 -10.55
C ASP A 153 0.60 11.39 -9.31
N PHE A 154 1.09 10.43 -8.55
CA PHE A 154 0.44 9.95 -7.32
C PHE A 154 0.99 10.59 -6.06
N ARG A 155 2.27 10.94 -6.06
CA ARG A 155 3.00 11.48 -4.90
C ARG A 155 2.73 10.65 -3.63
N PRO A 156 3.01 9.33 -3.67
CA PRO A 156 2.69 8.46 -2.54
C PRO A 156 3.45 8.88 -1.28
N PHE A 157 2.84 8.62 -0.14
CA PHE A 157 3.38 8.90 1.20
C PHE A 157 3.54 10.38 1.54
N GLN A 158 3.00 11.29 0.74
CA GLN A 158 3.14 12.73 0.95
C GLN A 158 2.00 13.35 1.76
N SER A 159 0.84 12.69 1.84
CA SER A 159 -0.28 13.17 2.64
C SER A 159 -0.09 12.82 4.12
N PRO A 160 -0.80 13.51 5.04
CA PRO A 160 -0.79 13.13 6.45
C PRO A 160 -1.28 11.70 6.66
N LEU A 161 -0.78 11.05 7.72
CA LEU A 161 -1.25 9.72 8.12
C LEU A 161 -2.66 9.79 8.71
N ASP A 162 -3.47 8.85 8.29
CA ASP A 162 -4.82 8.63 8.83
C ASP A 162 -4.80 7.86 10.15
#